data_0a21c76ba8b9fa0f3dcb23922db9b703
#
_entry.id   0a21c76ba8b9fa0f3dcb23922db9b703
#
_cell.length_a   1.000
_cell.length_b   1.000
_cell.length_c   1.000
_cell.angle_alpha   90.00
_cell.angle_beta   90.00
_cell.angle_gamma   90.00
#
_symmetry.space_group_name_H-M   'P 1'
#
loop_
_entity.id
_entity.type
_entity.pdbx_description
1 polymer ?
#
loop_
_entity_poly.entity_id
_entity_poly.type
_entity_poly.pdbx_seq_one_letter_code
_entity_poly.pdbx_strand_id
1 'polypeptide(L)'
;MKTIMTVDDSASLRQMVSLVLQGAGYRVVEAVDGVDALSKLKSQEVHFFLSDINMPNMNGLEFTRQVRALPQYRFVPIVLLTTESHPEKKLEGKAAGATAWIVKPFNPDQLLAVVKKVAR
;
A
#
# COMPACT_ATOMS: atom_id res chain seq x y z
N MET A 1 -4.20 15.75 -9.00
CA MET A 1 -4.21 14.27 -9.09
C MET A 1 -3.35 13.68 -7.97
N LYS A 2 -3.91 12.78 -7.19
CA LYS A 2 -3.15 12.13 -6.12
C LYS A 2 -2.33 10.99 -6.66
N THR A 3 -1.15 10.78 -6.07
CA THR A 3 -0.24 9.70 -6.43
C THR A 3 -0.33 8.59 -5.41
N ILE A 4 -0.57 7.38 -5.89
CA ILE A 4 -0.62 6.18 -5.06
C ILE A 4 0.58 5.31 -5.41
N MET A 5 1.29 4.83 -4.38
CA MET A 5 2.35 3.85 -4.58
C MET A 5 1.82 2.46 -4.28
N THR A 6 1.92 1.55 -5.24
CA THR A 6 1.57 0.15 -5.04
C THR A 6 2.86 -0.65 -4.85
N VAL A 7 2.93 -1.40 -3.76
CA VAL A 7 4.10 -2.18 -3.39
C VAL A 7 3.72 -3.64 -3.32
N ASP A 8 4.20 -4.45 -4.25
CA ASP A 8 3.85 -5.86 -4.35
C ASP A 8 4.89 -6.58 -5.20
N ASP A 9 5.34 -7.74 -4.75
CA ASP A 9 6.31 -8.54 -5.50
C ASP A 9 5.64 -9.33 -6.64
N SER A 10 4.30 -9.45 -6.64
CA SER A 10 3.56 -10.08 -7.72
C SER A 10 3.33 -9.07 -8.85
N ALA A 11 4.00 -9.26 -9.97
CA ALA A 11 3.88 -8.35 -11.12
C ALA A 11 2.44 -8.32 -11.65
N SER A 12 1.79 -9.46 -11.74
CA SER A 12 0.42 -9.52 -12.28
C SER A 12 -0.58 -8.80 -11.39
N LEU A 13 -0.50 -8.98 -10.08
CA LEU A 13 -1.39 -8.30 -9.14
C LEU A 13 -1.10 -6.80 -9.14
N ARG A 14 0.17 -6.42 -9.12
CA ARG A 14 0.58 -5.02 -9.14
C ARG A 14 0.06 -4.30 -10.39
N GLN A 15 0.15 -4.97 -11.56
CA GLN A 15 -0.36 -4.41 -12.82
C GLN A 15 -1.88 -4.24 -12.79
N MET A 16 -2.60 -5.22 -12.27
CA MET A 16 -4.06 -5.14 -12.16
C MET A 16 -4.48 -3.97 -11.27
N VAL A 17 -3.84 -3.84 -10.11
CA VAL A 17 -4.11 -2.75 -9.17
C VAL A 17 -3.81 -1.41 -9.82
N SER A 18 -2.68 -1.30 -10.52
CA SER A 18 -2.31 -0.05 -11.20
C SER A 18 -3.33 0.36 -12.25
N LEU A 19 -3.80 -0.60 -13.07
CA LEU A 19 -4.79 -0.29 -14.09
C LEU A 19 -6.12 0.19 -13.47
N VAL A 20 -6.56 -0.45 -12.41
CA VAL A 20 -7.79 -0.07 -11.73
C VAL A 20 -7.68 1.34 -11.16
N LEU A 21 -6.56 1.66 -10.51
CA LEU A 21 -6.35 2.97 -9.90
C LEU A 21 -6.20 4.08 -10.95
N GLN A 22 -5.48 3.80 -12.05
CA GLN A 22 -5.33 4.75 -13.14
C GLN A 22 -6.69 5.04 -13.79
N GLY A 23 -7.50 4.01 -13.97
CA GLY A 23 -8.87 4.18 -14.49
C GLY A 23 -9.74 5.03 -13.59
N ALA A 24 -9.43 5.11 -12.31
CA ALA A 24 -10.17 5.93 -11.34
C ALA A 24 -9.59 7.35 -11.20
N GLY A 25 -8.55 7.69 -11.97
CA GLY A 25 -7.99 9.04 -11.99
C GLY A 25 -6.77 9.26 -11.11
N TYR A 26 -6.18 8.20 -10.58
CA TYR A 26 -4.97 8.32 -9.76
C TYR A 26 -3.71 8.13 -10.59
N ARG A 27 -2.65 8.80 -10.18
CA ARG A 27 -1.31 8.53 -10.69
C ARG A 27 -0.72 7.38 -9.86
N VAL A 28 -0.05 6.44 -10.53
CA VAL A 28 0.46 5.24 -9.85
C VAL A 28 1.97 5.13 -10.00
N VAL A 29 2.65 4.88 -8.90
CA VAL A 29 4.06 4.52 -8.86
C VAL A 29 4.12 3.08 -8.35
N GLU A 30 4.86 2.21 -9.04
CA GLU A 30 4.96 0.80 -8.68
C GLU A 30 6.31 0.51 -8.03
N ALA A 31 6.31 -0.35 -7.03
CA ALA A 31 7.51 -0.85 -6.38
C ALA A 31 7.38 -2.34 -6.14
N VAL A 32 8.49 -3.06 -6.21
CA VAL A 32 8.48 -4.53 -6.13
C VAL A 32 8.61 -5.05 -4.69
N ASP A 33 9.11 -4.22 -3.78
CA ASP A 33 9.21 -4.55 -2.35
C ASP A 33 9.41 -3.26 -1.55
N GLY A 34 9.55 -3.40 -0.23
CA GLY A 34 9.71 -2.24 0.65
C GLY A 34 11.00 -1.46 0.41
N VAL A 35 12.07 -2.16 0.07
CA VAL A 35 13.37 -1.50 -0.19
C VAL A 35 13.27 -0.63 -1.45
N ASP A 36 12.71 -1.18 -2.53
CA ASP A 36 12.49 -0.45 -3.77
C ASP A 36 11.57 0.75 -3.54
N ALA A 37 10.50 0.55 -2.76
CA ALA A 37 9.55 1.61 -2.44
C ALA A 37 10.22 2.77 -1.71
N LEU A 38 11.02 2.49 -0.67
CA LEU A 38 11.71 3.53 0.07
C LEU A 38 12.70 4.29 -0.79
N SER A 39 13.38 3.58 -1.71
CA SER A 39 14.29 4.21 -2.65
C SER A 39 13.55 5.22 -3.54
N LYS A 40 12.37 4.84 -4.04
CA LYS A 40 11.58 5.71 -4.92
C LYS A 40 11.02 6.93 -4.19
N LEU A 41 10.80 6.84 -2.88
CA LEU A 41 10.33 8.00 -2.10
C LEU A 41 11.34 9.14 -2.04
N LYS A 42 12.60 8.90 -2.37
CA LYS A 42 13.61 9.95 -2.39
C LYS A 42 13.39 10.96 -3.52
N SER A 43 12.69 10.55 -4.58
CA SER A 43 12.49 11.39 -5.77
C SER A 43 11.03 11.57 -6.15
N GLN A 44 10.09 10.95 -5.44
CA GLN A 44 8.67 11.02 -5.78
C GLN A 44 7.84 11.26 -4.54
N GLU A 45 6.88 12.19 -4.65
CA GLU A 45 5.92 12.44 -3.59
C GLU A 45 4.74 11.48 -3.75
N VAL A 46 4.34 10.83 -2.66
CA VAL A 46 3.25 9.86 -2.65
C VAL A 46 2.21 10.31 -1.61
N HIS A 47 0.94 10.19 -1.99
CA HIS A 47 -0.17 10.62 -1.14
C HIS A 47 -0.90 9.45 -0.47
N PHE A 48 -0.62 8.22 -0.92
CA PHE A 48 -1.34 7.04 -0.47
C PHE A 48 -0.51 5.80 -0.80
N PHE A 49 -0.48 4.83 0.10
CA PHE A 49 0.27 3.58 -0.09
C PHE A 49 -0.66 2.38 -0.07
N LEU A 50 -0.49 1.47 -1.04
CA LEU A 50 -1.07 0.14 -1.03
C LEU A 50 0.08 -0.85 -1.02
N SER A 51 0.22 -1.63 0.02
CA SER A 51 1.36 -2.54 0.17
C SER A 51 0.91 -3.94 0.54
N ASP A 52 1.45 -4.94 -0.17
CA ASP A 52 1.37 -6.33 0.28
C ASP A 52 2.14 -6.47 1.60
N ILE A 53 1.80 -7.46 2.40
CA ILE A 53 2.55 -7.77 3.63
C ILE A 53 3.71 -8.71 3.32
N ASN A 54 3.45 -9.78 2.57
CA ASN A 54 4.43 -10.84 2.34
C ASN A 54 5.28 -10.52 1.11
N MET A 55 6.44 -9.89 1.35
CA MET A 55 7.37 -9.52 0.29
C MET A 55 8.79 -9.89 0.71
N PRO A 56 9.69 -10.20 -0.26
CA PRO A 56 11.09 -10.42 0.05
C PRO A 56 11.77 -9.10 0.46
N ASN A 57 12.92 -9.20 1.09
CA ASN A 57 13.79 -8.09 1.49
C ASN A 57 13.23 -7.22 2.60
N MET A 58 11.98 -6.78 2.49
CA MET A 58 11.29 -6.00 3.53
C MET A 58 9.78 -6.23 3.39
N ASN A 59 9.15 -6.79 4.41
CA ASN A 59 7.72 -7.03 4.37
C ASN A 59 6.92 -5.74 4.58
N GLY A 60 5.60 -5.81 4.35
CA GLY A 60 4.75 -4.64 4.40
C GLY A 60 4.61 -4.01 5.79
N LEU A 61 4.76 -4.81 6.85
CA LEU A 61 4.71 -4.29 8.22
C LEU A 61 5.94 -3.43 8.51
N GLU A 62 7.11 -3.92 8.14
CA GLU A 62 8.34 -3.15 8.33
C GLU A 62 8.37 -1.93 7.42
N PHE A 63 7.90 -2.08 6.18
CA PHE A 63 7.76 -0.94 5.26
C PHE A 63 6.87 0.15 5.88
N THR A 64 5.74 -0.24 6.47
CA THR A 64 4.83 0.70 7.12
C THR A 64 5.53 1.45 8.26
N ARG A 65 6.29 0.75 9.09
CA ARG A 65 7.05 1.40 10.17
C ARG A 65 8.06 2.40 9.64
N GLN A 66 8.78 2.02 8.57
CA GLN A 66 9.77 2.89 7.94
C GLN A 66 9.13 4.15 7.36
N VAL A 67 8.00 4.00 6.69
CA VAL A 67 7.26 5.14 6.12
C VAL A 67 6.79 6.07 7.23
N ARG A 68 6.25 5.53 8.31
CA ARG A 68 5.77 6.33 9.44
C ARG A 68 6.89 7.08 10.15
N ALA A 69 8.13 6.60 10.07
CA ALA A 69 9.29 7.29 10.63
C ALA A 69 9.71 8.50 9.79
N LEU A 70 9.24 8.61 8.56
CA LEU A 70 9.52 9.77 7.71
C LEU A 70 8.50 10.87 8.04
N PRO A 71 8.95 12.07 8.44
CA PRO A 71 8.03 13.12 8.90
C PRO A 71 6.92 13.47 7.89
N GLN A 72 7.24 13.53 6.60
CA GLN A 72 6.26 13.90 5.58
C GLN A 72 5.19 12.82 5.36
N TYR A 73 5.41 11.61 5.82
CA TYR A 73 4.48 10.49 5.63
C TYR A 73 3.83 10.01 6.93
N ARG A 74 3.94 10.80 7.99
CA ARG A 74 3.42 10.40 9.30
C ARG A 74 1.90 10.13 9.30
N PHE A 75 1.15 10.86 8.49
CA PHE A 75 -0.32 10.77 8.46
C PHE A 75 -0.88 10.35 7.10
N VAL A 76 -0.03 9.97 6.16
CA VAL A 76 -0.46 9.54 4.83
C VAL A 76 -1.13 8.17 4.95
N PRO A 77 -2.28 7.93 4.28
CA PRO A 77 -2.94 6.62 4.36
C PRO A 77 -2.06 5.50 3.85
N ILE A 78 -2.04 4.39 4.60
CA ILE A 78 -1.36 3.15 4.22
C ILE A 78 -2.35 2.01 4.36
N VAL A 79 -2.63 1.33 3.25
CA VAL A 79 -3.51 0.17 3.21
C VAL A 79 -2.66 -1.07 2.98
N LEU A 80 -2.83 -2.08 3.83
CA LEU A 80 -2.13 -3.35 3.69
C LEU A 80 -3.02 -4.38 2.99
N LEU A 81 -2.43 -5.12 2.06
CA LEU A 81 -3.07 -6.19 1.31
C LEU A 81 -2.50 -7.52 1.78
N THR A 82 -3.35 -8.48 2.11
CA THR A 82 -2.89 -9.74 2.68
C THR A 82 -3.87 -10.87 2.43
N THR A 83 -3.36 -12.10 2.38
CA THR A 83 -4.20 -13.30 2.40
C THR A 83 -4.62 -13.67 3.83
N GLU A 84 -4.05 -13.01 4.83
CA GLU A 84 -4.29 -13.30 6.24
C GLU A 84 -5.45 -12.49 6.78
N SER A 85 -6.40 -13.18 7.43
CA SER A 85 -7.53 -12.52 8.06
C SER A 85 -7.51 -12.67 9.59
N HIS A 86 -6.40 -13.18 10.14
CA HIS A 86 -6.28 -13.40 11.59
C HIS A 86 -6.21 -12.07 12.35
N PRO A 87 -6.90 -11.99 13.50
CA PRO A 87 -6.86 -10.77 14.31
C PRO A 87 -5.46 -10.32 14.72
N GLU A 88 -4.55 -11.27 14.97
CA GLU A 88 -3.16 -10.94 15.33
C GLU A 88 -2.46 -10.15 14.25
N LYS A 89 -2.65 -10.53 12.97
CA LYS A 89 -2.03 -9.82 11.86
C LYS A 89 -2.60 -8.42 11.68
N LYS A 90 -3.90 -8.27 11.91
CA LYS A 90 -4.52 -6.94 11.86
C LYS A 90 -4.01 -6.05 12.97
N LEU A 91 -3.80 -6.60 14.16
CA LEU A 91 -3.23 -5.85 15.28
C LEU A 91 -1.78 -5.44 14.98
N GLU A 92 -0.99 -6.33 14.39
CA GLU A 92 0.38 -6.00 13.99
C GLU A 92 0.39 -4.87 12.96
N GLY A 93 -0.51 -4.92 11.98
CA GLY A 93 -0.62 -3.87 10.98
C GLY A 93 -1.00 -2.53 11.60
N LYS A 94 -1.97 -2.54 12.49
CA LYS A 94 -2.40 -1.33 13.20
C LYS A 94 -1.27 -0.78 14.06
N ALA A 95 -0.56 -1.64 14.80
CA ALA A 95 0.57 -1.23 15.62
C ALA A 95 1.71 -0.65 14.79
N ALA A 96 1.90 -1.14 13.55
CA ALA A 96 2.90 -0.60 12.63
C ALA A 96 2.49 0.77 12.06
N GLY A 97 1.21 1.12 12.15
CA GLY A 97 0.70 2.41 11.70
C GLY A 97 -0.17 2.36 10.44
N ALA A 98 -0.65 1.17 10.04
CA ALA A 98 -1.52 1.04 8.87
C ALA A 98 -2.88 1.70 9.13
N THR A 99 -3.46 2.27 8.07
CA THR A 99 -4.75 2.95 8.13
C THR A 99 -5.90 1.98 7.91
N ALA A 100 -5.72 1.02 7.00
CA ALA A 100 -6.78 0.09 6.62
C ALA A 100 -6.17 -1.22 6.11
N TRP A 101 -7.03 -2.15 5.75
CA TRP A 101 -6.65 -3.53 5.50
C TRP A 101 -7.58 -4.11 4.45
N ILE A 102 -7.04 -4.79 3.44
CA ILE A 102 -7.82 -5.50 2.43
C ILE A 102 -7.36 -6.94 2.37
N VAL A 103 -8.29 -7.88 2.48
CA VAL A 103 -8.00 -9.31 2.42
C VAL A 103 -8.08 -9.79 0.97
N LYS A 104 -7.06 -10.53 0.54
CA LYS A 104 -7.03 -11.16 -0.78
C LYS A 104 -7.80 -12.49 -0.74
N PRO A 105 -8.47 -12.90 -1.82
CA PRO A 105 -8.64 -12.14 -3.05
C PRO A 105 -9.68 -11.03 -2.91
N PHE A 106 -9.49 -9.95 -3.65
CA PHE A 106 -10.45 -8.85 -3.70
C PHE A 106 -10.76 -8.53 -5.16
N ASN A 107 -11.91 -7.87 -5.39
CA ASN A 107 -12.26 -7.40 -6.73
C ASN A 107 -11.98 -5.89 -6.86
N PRO A 108 -12.01 -5.34 -8.10
CA PRO A 108 -11.75 -3.92 -8.30
C PRO A 108 -12.69 -3.00 -7.51
N ASP A 109 -13.95 -3.37 -7.35
CA ASP A 109 -14.91 -2.54 -6.61
C ASP A 109 -14.55 -2.45 -5.14
N GLN A 110 -14.11 -3.55 -4.53
CA GLN A 110 -13.65 -3.57 -3.14
C GLN A 110 -12.41 -2.70 -2.96
N LEU A 111 -11.46 -2.80 -3.88
CA LEU A 111 -10.26 -1.97 -3.86
C LEU A 111 -10.60 -0.49 -3.94
N LEU A 112 -11.42 -0.09 -4.90
CA LEU A 112 -11.81 1.31 -5.09
C LEU A 112 -12.61 1.84 -3.91
N ALA A 113 -13.47 1.01 -3.30
CA ALA A 113 -14.24 1.42 -2.14
C ALA A 113 -13.34 1.83 -0.98
N VAL A 114 -12.30 1.03 -0.69
CA VAL A 114 -11.35 1.34 0.38
C VAL A 114 -10.52 2.57 0.03
N VAL A 115 -10.02 2.64 -1.22
CA VAL A 115 -9.21 3.77 -1.67
C VAL A 115 -9.98 5.08 -1.54
N LYS A 116 -11.22 5.12 -2.00
CA LYS A 116 -12.06 6.33 -1.92
C LYS A 116 -12.34 6.73 -0.48
N LYS A 117 -12.51 5.75 0.41
CA LYS A 117 -12.78 6.01 1.81
C LYS A 117 -11.60 6.64 2.53
N VAL A 118 -10.38 6.19 2.26
CA VAL A 118 -9.18 6.63 2.99
C VAL A 118 -8.38 7.72 2.29
N ALA A 119 -8.54 7.89 0.98
CA ALA A 119 -7.77 8.86 0.17
C ALA A 119 -8.43 10.23 0.05
N ARG A 120 -9.29 10.58 0.96
CA ARG A 120 -9.99 11.86 0.94
C ARG A 120 -9.06 13.05 0.99
#